data_e58dd861b986b8b2496d19ca2e8b717b
#
_entry.id   e58dd861b986b8b2496d19ca2e8b717b
#
_cell.length_a   1.000
_cell.length_b   1.000
_cell.length_c   1.000
_cell.angle_alpha   90.00
_cell.angle_beta   90.00
_cell.angle_gamma   90.00
#
_symmetry.space_group_name_H-M   'P 1'
#
loop_
_entity.id
_entity.type
_entity.pdbx_description
1 polymer ?
#
loop_
_entity_poly.entity_id
_entity_poly.type
_entity_poly.pdbx_seq_one_letter_code
_entity_poly.pdbx_strand_id
1 'polypeptide(L)'
;MLWDGVEYACKIDGKMDGELYTKILQDELQESLAFYGKDPSTITFQQDNDPKHKSKKATTWFEDHGFKILPWPAQSPDLNPIEHLWDHLKRKLGEYERAPVGILELWERVQVEWEKIEPEVCQNLIESMPRRVAAVVKAKGGHTKY
;
A
#
# COMPACT_ATOMS: atom_id res chain seq x y z
N MET A 1 1.85 -3.38 2.24
CA MET A 1 1.79 -4.06 3.54
C MET A 1 1.57 -5.55 3.33
N LEU A 2 2.18 -6.36 4.16
CA LEU A 2 2.06 -7.82 4.24
C LEU A 2 1.40 -8.22 5.55
N TRP A 3 1.13 -9.51 5.72
CA TRP A 3 0.68 -10.06 7.01
C TRP A 3 1.70 -9.83 8.13
N ASP A 4 2.99 -9.90 7.77
CA ASP A 4 4.10 -9.79 8.71
C ASP A 4 4.44 -8.33 9.08
N GLY A 5 3.84 -7.33 8.41
CA GLY A 5 4.05 -5.91 8.70
C GLY A 5 4.00 -5.01 7.49
N VAL A 6 4.56 -3.81 7.65
CA VAL A 6 4.70 -2.84 6.57
C VAL A 6 5.98 -3.05 5.78
N GLU A 7 5.92 -2.75 4.49
CA GLU A 7 7.07 -2.74 3.59
C GLU A 7 7.82 -1.39 3.69
N TYR A 8 8.94 -1.28 3.01
CA TYR A 8 9.66 -0.02 2.91
C TYR A 8 8.78 1.08 2.29
N ALA A 9 8.87 2.26 2.86
CA ALA A 9 8.20 3.45 2.33
C ALA A 9 9.23 4.33 1.62
N CYS A 10 8.90 4.80 0.43
CA CYS A 10 9.75 5.74 -0.29
C CYS A 10 9.07 7.09 -0.48
N LYS A 11 9.89 8.14 -0.48
CA LYS A 11 9.44 9.49 -0.81
C LYS A 11 9.47 9.67 -2.32
N ILE A 12 8.36 10.15 -2.88
CA ILE A 12 8.28 10.48 -4.29
C ILE A 12 8.55 11.97 -4.47
N ASP A 13 9.64 12.31 -5.14
CA ASP A 13 9.96 13.68 -5.51
C ASP A 13 9.35 14.00 -6.88
N GLY A 14 8.39 14.93 -6.90
CA GLY A 14 7.71 15.35 -8.11
C GLY A 14 6.53 14.45 -8.51
N LYS A 15 6.38 14.17 -9.80
CA LYS A 15 5.27 13.39 -10.36
C LYS A 15 5.69 11.94 -10.60
N MET A 16 4.93 11.00 -10.06
CA MET A 16 5.10 9.59 -10.40
C MET A 16 4.52 9.30 -11.79
N ASP A 17 5.31 8.65 -12.63
CA ASP A 17 4.90 8.04 -13.89
C ASP A 17 5.11 6.52 -13.86
N GLY A 18 4.85 5.83 -14.96
CA GLY A 18 5.02 4.37 -15.02
C GLY A 18 6.47 3.92 -14.90
N GLU A 19 7.44 4.76 -15.24
CA GLU A 19 8.87 4.44 -15.09
C GLU A 19 9.31 4.51 -13.64
N LEU A 20 8.99 5.61 -12.97
CA LEU A 20 9.27 5.77 -11.54
C LEU A 20 8.53 4.71 -10.72
N TYR A 21 7.28 4.40 -11.07
CA TYR A 21 6.55 3.33 -10.41
C TYR A 21 7.27 1.97 -10.54
N THR A 22 7.71 1.61 -11.75
CA THR A 22 8.46 0.37 -11.97
C THR A 22 9.79 0.37 -11.19
N LYS A 23 10.46 1.52 -11.09
CA LYS A 23 11.67 1.66 -10.27
C LYS A 23 11.38 1.42 -8.79
N ILE A 24 10.29 1.96 -8.26
CA ILE A 24 9.86 1.73 -6.87
C ILE A 24 9.58 0.24 -6.63
N LEU A 25 8.91 -0.42 -7.55
CA LEU A 25 8.70 -1.87 -7.46
C LEU A 25 10.04 -2.64 -7.42
N GLN A 26 11.00 -2.23 -8.26
CA GLN A 26 12.30 -2.86 -8.32
C GLN A 26 13.12 -2.64 -7.04
N ASP A 27 13.16 -1.42 -6.55
CA ASP A 27 14.03 -1.06 -5.43
C ASP A 27 13.34 -1.42 -4.08
N GLU A 28 12.15 -0.90 -3.82
CA GLU A 28 11.52 -0.98 -2.50
C GLU A 28 10.74 -2.27 -2.28
N LEU A 29 9.96 -2.73 -3.28
CA LEU A 29 9.18 -3.96 -3.13
C LEU A 29 10.08 -5.19 -3.06
N GLN A 30 11.09 -5.27 -3.92
CA GLN A 30 12.05 -6.40 -3.91
C GLN A 30 12.80 -6.48 -2.58
N GLU A 31 13.30 -5.34 -2.07
CA GLU A 31 13.98 -5.30 -0.77
C GLU A 31 13.04 -5.67 0.38
N SER A 32 11.78 -5.19 0.34
CA SER A 32 10.77 -5.54 1.33
C SER A 32 10.50 -7.05 1.35
N LEU A 33 10.35 -7.67 0.19
CA LEU A 33 10.13 -9.12 0.09
C LEU A 33 11.36 -9.91 0.56
N ALA A 34 12.55 -9.46 0.22
CA ALA A 34 13.79 -10.06 0.70
C ALA A 34 13.92 -9.98 2.22
N PHE A 35 13.56 -8.83 2.82
CA PHE A 35 13.54 -8.63 4.27
C PHE A 35 12.60 -9.63 4.97
N TYR A 36 11.40 -9.86 4.41
CA TYR A 36 10.43 -10.82 4.95
C TYR A 36 10.65 -12.26 4.47
N GLY A 37 11.69 -12.54 3.68
CA GLY A 37 11.95 -13.87 3.13
C GLY A 37 10.82 -14.40 2.26
N LYS A 38 10.15 -13.54 1.50
CA LYS A 38 9.01 -13.90 0.64
C LYS A 38 9.44 -14.10 -0.81
N ASP A 39 8.92 -15.15 -1.43
CA ASP A 39 9.08 -15.39 -2.86
C ASP A 39 7.96 -14.65 -3.63
N PRO A 40 8.29 -13.78 -4.62
CA PRO A 40 7.31 -13.07 -5.44
C PRO A 40 6.21 -13.98 -6.02
N SER A 41 6.55 -15.20 -6.45
CA SER A 41 5.60 -16.15 -7.03
C SER A 41 4.51 -16.61 -6.06
N THR A 42 4.74 -16.47 -4.75
CA THR A 42 3.79 -16.80 -3.69
C THR A 42 2.90 -15.63 -3.30
N ILE A 43 3.22 -14.43 -3.79
CA ILE A 43 2.51 -13.20 -3.45
C ILE A 43 1.41 -12.90 -4.46
N THR A 44 0.23 -12.58 -3.98
CA THR A 44 -0.81 -11.93 -4.77
C THR A 44 -0.73 -10.43 -4.50
N PHE A 45 -0.24 -9.69 -5.48
CA PHE A 45 -0.05 -8.24 -5.35
C PHE A 45 -1.35 -7.50 -5.64
N GLN A 46 -1.73 -6.61 -4.74
CA GLN A 46 -2.89 -5.75 -4.88
C GLN A 46 -2.46 -4.32 -5.23
N GLN A 47 -3.06 -3.78 -6.27
CA GLN A 47 -2.95 -2.37 -6.65
C GLN A 47 -4.27 -1.89 -7.25
N ASP A 48 -4.48 -0.59 -7.26
CA ASP A 48 -5.64 0.01 -7.93
C ASP A 48 -5.47 0.06 -9.46
N ASN A 49 -6.46 0.64 -10.14
CA ASN A 49 -6.46 0.77 -11.59
C ASN A 49 -5.83 2.07 -12.10
N ASP A 50 -4.94 2.71 -11.33
CA ASP A 50 -4.23 3.90 -11.80
C ASP A 50 -3.50 3.58 -13.13
N PRO A 51 -3.57 4.45 -14.16
CA PRO A 51 -2.89 4.22 -15.44
C PRO A 51 -1.39 3.97 -15.32
N LYS A 52 -0.72 4.52 -14.31
CA LYS A 52 0.71 4.29 -14.05
C LYS A 52 0.97 2.84 -13.65
N HIS A 53 0.09 2.29 -12.80
CA HIS A 53 0.15 0.91 -12.34
C HIS A 53 -0.15 -0.11 -13.45
N LYS A 54 -0.94 0.30 -14.46
CA LYS A 54 -1.27 -0.49 -15.65
C LYS A 54 -0.42 -0.16 -16.88
N SER A 55 0.64 0.60 -16.72
CA SER A 55 1.57 0.89 -17.81
C SER A 55 2.18 -0.40 -18.35
N LYS A 56 2.53 -0.43 -19.64
CA LYS A 56 3.19 -1.59 -20.24
C LYS A 56 4.47 -2.00 -19.47
N LYS A 57 5.26 -1.00 -19.02
CA LYS A 57 6.47 -1.25 -18.22
C LYS A 57 6.14 -1.98 -16.92
N ALA A 58 5.16 -1.50 -16.16
CA ALA A 58 4.76 -2.14 -14.91
C ALA A 58 4.20 -3.54 -15.12
N THR A 59 3.35 -3.73 -16.13
CA THR A 59 2.78 -5.06 -16.44
C THR A 59 3.88 -6.05 -16.79
N THR A 60 4.80 -5.69 -17.69
CA THR A 60 5.93 -6.54 -18.06
C THR A 60 6.81 -6.84 -16.85
N TRP A 61 7.06 -5.84 -15.99
CA TRP A 61 7.86 -6.03 -14.78
C TRP A 61 7.26 -7.09 -13.84
N PHE A 62 5.94 -7.03 -13.60
CA PHE A 62 5.26 -8.03 -12.76
C PHE A 62 5.29 -9.44 -13.36
N GLU A 63 5.12 -9.55 -14.69
CA GLU A 63 5.21 -10.82 -15.43
C GLU A 63 6.62 -11.43 -15.32
N ASP A 64 7.65 -10.63 -15.56
CA ASP A 64 9.06 -11.05 -15.51
C ASP A 64 9.50 -11.50 -14.11
N HIS A 65 8.89 -10.94 -13.07
CA HIS A 65 9.18 -11.27 -11.66
C HIS A 65 8.20 -12.29 -11.05
N GLY A 66 7.27 -12.81 -11.84
CA GLY A 66 6.38 -13.91 -11.44
C GLY A 66 5.27 -13.54 -10.45
N PHE A 67 4.96 -12.24 -10.29
CA PHE A 67 3.87 -11.82 -9.42
C PHE A 67 2.49 -12.16 -9.98
N LYS A 68 1.58 -12.54 -9.08
CA LYS A 68 0.15 -12.60 -9.39
C LYS A 68 -0.49 -11.27 -9.03
N ILE A 69 -1.10 -10.59 -10.02
CA ILE A 69 -1.83 -9.35 -9.78
C ILE A 69 -3.29 -9.67 -9.50
N LEU A 70 -3.78 -9.16 -8.37
CA LEU A 70 -5.20 -9.29 -8.02
C LEU A 70 -6.05 -8.41 -8.94
N PRO A 71 -7.03 -8.98 -9.69
CA PRO A 71 -7.99 -8.18 -10.41
C PRO A 71 -8.75 -7.26 -9.45
N TRP A 72 -8.70 -5.95 -9.70
CA TRP A 72 -9.21 -4.95 -8.77
C TRP A 72 -10.40 -4.18 -9.36
N PRO A 73 -11.51 -4.02 -8.63
CA PRO A 73 -12.62 -3.20 -9.07
C PRO A 73 -12.23 -1.72 -9.09
N ALA A 74 -12.78 -0.98 -10.06
CA ALA A 74 -12.55 0.46 -10.13
C ALA A 74 -13.22 1.19 -8.95
N GLN A 75 -12.63 2.31 -8.51
CA GLN A 75 -13.19 3.20 -7.49
C GLN A 75 -13.61 2.47 -6.19
N SER A 76 -12.75 1.60 -5.69
CA SER A 76 -13.03 0.78 -4.51
C SER A 76 -12.01 1.00 -3.38
N PRO A 77 -11.86 2.23 -2.86
CA PRO A 77 -10.97 2.51 -1.74
C PRO A 77 -11.42 1.80 -0.46
N ASP A 78 -12.72 1.60 -0.27
CA ASP A 78 -13.30 0.87 0.86
C ASP A 78 -12.90 -0.62 0.92
N LEU A 79 -12.54 -1.21 -0.21
CA LEU A 79 -11.93 -2.54 -0.27
C LEU A 79 -10.41 -2.52 -0.08
N ASN A 80 -9.75 -1.36 -0.17
CA ASN A 80 -8.30 -1.27 -0.09
C ASN A 80 -7.83 -1.05 1.35
N PRO A 81 -7.22 -2.07 2.02
CA PRO A 81 -6.82 -1.94 3.41
C PRO A 81 -5.75 -0.86 3.65
N ILE A 82 -4.94 -0.54 2.62
CA ILE A 82 -3.88 0.46 2.75
C ILE A 82 -4.42 1.85 3.05
N GLU A 83 -5.66 2.18 2.63
CA GLU A 83 -6.27 3.48 2.93
C GLU A 83 -6.44 3.69 4.44
N HIS A 84 -6.82 2.64 5.17
CA HIS A 84 -6.90 2.69 6.63
C HIS A 84 -5.53 2.73 7.30
N LEU A 85 -4.51 2.15 6.66
CA LEU A 85 -3.14 2.27 7.14
C LEU A 85 -2.62 3.72 6.98
N TRP A 86 -2.96 4.38 5.86
CA TRP A 86 -2.70 5.81 5.68
C TRP A 86 -3.43 6.67 6.71
N ASP A 87 -4.65 6.33 7.05
CA ASP A 87 -5.40 7.05 8.11
C ASP A 87 -4.80 6.81 9.50
N HIS A 88 -4.31 5.60 9.78
CA HIS A 88 -3.56 5.31 10.99
C HIS A 88 -2.31 6.19 11.08
N LEU A 89 -1.50 6.24 10.02
CA LEU A 89 -0.31 7.08 9.95
C LEU A 89 -0.63 8.57 10.12
N LYS A 90 -1.64 9.09 9.40
CA LYS A 90 -2.09 10.48 9.53
C LYS A 90 -2.48 10.84 10.95
N ARG A 91 -3.19 9.95 11.66
CA ARG A 91 -3.55 10.15 13.06
C ARG A 91 -2.30 10.24 13.93
N LYS A 92 -1.32 9.34 13.74
CA LYS A 92 -0.05 9.38 14.47
C LYS A 92 0.74 10.67 14.22
N LEU A 93 0.80 11.11 12.99
CA LEU A 93 1.41 12.40 12.64
C LEU A 93 0.67 13.59 13.28
N GLY A 94 -0.64 13.49 13.48
CA GLY A 94 -1.46 14.50 14.17
C GLY A 94 -1.27 14.56 15.69
N GLU A 95 -0.66 13.54 16.31
CA GLU A 95 -0.35 13.51 17.76
C GLU A 95 0.89 14.35 18.12
N TYR A 96 1.66 14.83 17.14
CA TYR A 96 2.81 15.70 17.37
C TYR A 96 2.36 17.09 17.85
N GLU A 97 3.04 17.66 18.86
CA GLU A 97 2.69 18.95 19.46
C GLU A 97 2.67 20.13 18.47
N ARG A 98 3.47 20.06 17.41
CA ARG A 98 3.56 21.08 16.38
C ARG A 98 3.55 20.51 14.97
N ALA A 99 3.07 21.29 14.01
CA ALA A 99 3.17 20.94 12.61
C ALA A 99 4.65 20.80 12.16
N PRO A 100 4.97 19.94 11.18
CA PRO A 100 6.33 19.82 10.66
C PRO A 100 6.77 21.10 9.93
N VAL A 101 8.04 21.48 10.07
CA VAL A 101 8.64 22.59 9.33
C VAL A 101 9.13 22.08 7.98
N GLY A 102 8.22 22.00 7.03
CA GLY A 102 8.53 21.58 5.66
C GLY A 102 8.55 20.07 5.43
N ILE A 103 8.85 19.70 4.18
CA ILE A 103 8.72 18.33 3.69
C ILE A 103 9.76 17.37 4.29
N LEU A 104 10.94 17.86 4.66
CA LEU A 104 11.99 17.00 5.22
C LEU A 104 11.60 16.51 6.61
N GLU A 105 11.19 17.42 7.49
CA GLU A 105 10.73 17.03 8.84
C GLU A 105 9.47 16.17 8.76
N LEU A 106 8.56 16.46 7.82
CA LEU A 106 7.40 15.60 7.62
C LEU A 106 7.83 14.18 7.24
N TRP A 107 8.78 14.06 6.31
CA TRP A 107 9.28 12.75 5.88
C TRP A 107 9.96 11.98 7.02
N GLU A 108 10.81 12.64 7.81
CA GLU A 108 11.43 12.03 9.00
C GLU A 108 10.37 11.49 9.97
N ARG A 109 9.31 12.26 10.25
CA ARG A 109 8.20 11.80 11.10
C ARG A 109 7.43 10.64 10.47
N VAL A 110 7.20 10.68 9.16
CA VAL A 110 6.56 9.58 8.43
C VAL A 110 7.36 8.29 8.60
N GLN A 111 8.68 8.33 8.40
CA GLN A 111 9.53 7.15 8.57
C GLN A 111 9.46 6.61 10.01
N VAL A 112 9.58 7.48 11.01
CA VAL A 112 9.49 7.10 12.42
C VAL A 112 8.15 6.44 12.76
N GLU A 113 7.03 7.01 12.32
CA GLU A 113 5.71 6.45 12.62
C GLU A 113 5.38 5.23 11.76
N TRP A 114 5.93 5.14 10.55
CA TRP A 114 5.79 3.97 9.67
C TRP A 114 6.48 2.74 10.28
N GLU A 115 7.71 2.89 10.76
CA GLU A 115 8.49 1.82 11.41
C GLU A 115 7.87 1.33 12.73
N LYS A 116 7.07 2.15 13.39
CA LYS A 116 6.34 1.78 14.61
C LYS A 116 5.04 1.02 14.36
N ILE A 117 4.64 0.85 13.12
CA ILE A 117 3.41 0.10 12.81
C ILE A 117 3.63 -1.38 13.11
N GLU A 118 3.01 -1.84 14.17
CA GLU A 118 3.09 -3.24 14.59
C GLU A 118 2.38 -4.17 13.57
N PRO A 119 2.89 -5.40 13.38
CA PRO A 119 2.29 -6.39 12.49
C PRO A 119 0.79 -6.62 12.72
N GLU A 120 0.34 -6.54 13.97
CA GLU A 120 -1.07 -6.70 14.35
C GLU A 120 -1.99 -5.67 13.68
N VAL A 121 -1.49 -4.47 13.39
CA VAL A 121 -2.27 -3.45 12.65
C VAL A 121 -2.54 -3.95 11.24
N CYS A 122 -1.53 -4.47 10.56
CA CYS A 122 -1.65 -5.05 9.22
C CYS A 122 -2.58 -6.28 9.22
N GLN A 123 -2.41 -7.18 10.18
CA GLN A 123 -3.24 -8.38 10.35
C GLN A 123 -4.71 -8.03 10.53
N ASN A 124 -5.03 -7.11 11.44
CA ASN A 124 -6.39 -6.66 11.68
C ASN A 124 -7.04 -6.04 10.43
N LEU A 125 -6.27 -5.32 9.62
CA LEU A 125 -6.74 -4.75 8.36
C LEU A 125 -7.00 -5.84 7.32
N ILE A 126 -6.10 -6.82 7.18
CA ILE A 126 -6.27 -7.96 6.28
C ILE A 126 -7.46 -8.83 6.70
N GLU A 127 -7.60 -9.14 8.00
CA GLU A 127 -8.72 -9.90 8.54
C GLU A 127 -10.07 -9.15 8.41
N SER A 128 -10.05 -7.85 8.20
CA SER A 128 -11.27 -7.09 7.93
C SER A 128 -11.84 -7.34 6.53
N MET A 129 -11.06 -7.89 5.58
CA MET A 129 -11.45 -8.03 4.17
C MET A 129 -12.75 -8.83 3.95
N PRO A 130 -13.01 -9.98 4.61
CA PRO A 130 -14.28 -10.67 4.44
C PRO A 130 -15.48 -9.79 4.82
N ARG A 131 -15.36 -8.99 5.88
CA ARG A 131 -16.42 -8.06 6.32
C ARG A 131 -16.61 -6.90 5.35
N ARG A 132 -15.51 -6.37 4.77
CA ARG A 132 -15.55 -5.32 3.73
C ARG A 132 -16.25 -5.82 2.47
N VAL A 133 -15.85 -6.98 1.99
CA VAL A 133 -16.49 -7.62 0.82
C VAL A 133 -17.98 -7.84 1.06
N ALA A 134 -18.36 -8.38 2.22
CA ALA A 134 -19.77 -8.56 2.59
C ALA A 134 -20.55 -7.24 2.62
N ALA A 135 -19.92 -6.14 3.10
CA ALA A 135 -20.55 -4.81 3.11
C ALA A 135 -20.78 -4.28 1.69
N VAL A 136 -19.80 -4.43 0.78
CA VAL A 136 -19.94 -4.03 -0.64
C VAL A 136 -21.04 -4.83 -1.33
N VAL A 137 -21.09 -6.15 -1.11
CA VAL A 137 -22.15 -7.01 -1.66
C VAL A 137 -23.52 -6.56 -1.14
N LYS A 138 -23.65 -6.30 0.16
CA LYS A 138 -24.89 -5.80 0.76
C LYS A 138 -25.29 -4.43 0.21
N ALA A 139 -24.33 -3.55 -0.04
CA ALA A 139 -24.55 -2.23 -0.64
C ALA A 139 -24.76 -2.30 -2.17
N LYS A 140 -24.74 -3.50 -2.78
CA LYS A 140 -24.88 -3.70 -4.25
C LYS A 140 -23.86 -2.88 -5.05
N GLY A 141 -22.63 -2.79 -4.56
CA GLY A 141 -21.55 -2.00 -5.16
C GLY A 141 -21.60 -0.50 -4.82
N GLY A 142 -22.49 -0.07 -3.95
CA GLY A 142 -22.53 1.32 -3.43
C GLY A 142 -21.50 1.53 -2.31
N HIS A 143 -21.41 2.80 -1.85
CA HIS A 143 -20.50 3.18 -0.77
C HIS A 143 -20.75 2.39 0.52
N THR A 144 -19.67 2.04 1.18
CA THR A 144 -19.70 1.35 2.47
C THR A 144 -19.18 2.28 3.60
N LYS A 145 -19.18 1.79 4.83
CA LYS A 145 -18.62 2.52 5.97
C LYS A 145 -17.09 2.42 6.10
N TYR A 146 -16.44 1.71 5.20
CA TYR A 146 -14.99 1.51 5.20
C TYR A 146 -14.27 2.52 4.33
#